data_651f055d07105d1db0054c0864ac1ef9
#
_entry.id   651f055d07105d1db0054c0864ac1ef9
#
_cell.length_a   1.000
_cell.length_b   1.000
_cell.length_c   1.000
_cell.angle_alpha   90.00
_cell.angle_beta   90.00
_cell.angle_gamma   90.00
#
_symmetry.space_group_name_H-M   'P 1'
#
loop_
_entity.id
_entity.type
_entity.pdbx_description
1 polymer ?
#
loop_
_entity_poly.entity_id
_entity_poly.type
_entity_poly.pdbx_seq_one_letter_code
_entity_poly.pdbx_strand_id
1 'polypeptide(L)'
;MKKFNKASAAVAIAISGLLLAGCSSGGNDGSGALKIGSLLPETGNLAFLGPPEFAGVDLAIKDINAAGGVLGKDVEHLRGDSGDTSSDIAQQTADAHIAAGVGAIVGAASSGVSLTVIDKISSAGIVHFSPANTSPALSDYADDGYYFRTAPSDTFQGAVLGQLMAKNGAKNAVFLTMDDAYGTGLSKYARASFTGTSTDIVYDPQAAEFAADVAKAKAAKPDAIAIIGFEETTKILTELIKQGIGPKNVKTYLVDGNLSGGAYKDLPAGVMNGVKATLPGVYTDGDLKARLLAIDPALEDFSYAPESYDAVILIALAAEQAGKTNGQSIRDNLISVSSGGTKCTTFAECKALIAAGTDIDYDGVSGPVEFAANGDPSKATMGVYEYTANDKYVPRPEQFISGDVPAAE
;
A
#
# COMPACT_ATOMS: atom_id res chain seq x y z
N MET A 1 71.97 62.79 -29.51
CA MET A 1 72.07 63.41 -28.18
C MET A 1 70.88 63.09 -27.34
N LYS A 2 71.10 62.49 -26.17
CA LYS A 2 70.29 62.53 -24.92
C LYS A 2 68.78 62.09 -25.04
N LYS A 3 68.15 61.32 -24.20
CA LYS A 3 68.54 60.75 -22.88
C LYS A 3 67.56 59.62 -22.58
N PHE A 4 67.97 58.63 -21.84
CA PHE A 4 67.21 57.60 -21.14
C PHE A 4 66.09 58.17 -20.28
N ASN A 5 64.95 57.43 -20.19
CA ASN A 5 64.33 57.23 -18.87
C ASN A 5 63.55 55.90 -18.83
N LYS A 6 63.84 55.18 -17.74
CA LYS A 6 63.24 53.93 -17.34
C LYS A 6 61.87 54.21 -16.66
N ALA A 7 60.90 53.37 -16.84
CA ALA A 7 59.84 53.16 -15.83
C ALA A 7 59.20 51.77 -16.02
N SER A 8 59.51 50.95 -15.14
CA SER A 8 58.72 49.96 -14.35
C SER A 8 57.62 49.15 -15.03
N ALA A 9 57.90 47.88 -15.18
CA ALA A 9 56.92 46.81 -15.43
C ALA A 9 56.02 46.60 -14.20
N ALA A 10 54.69 46.67 -14.39
CA ALA A 10 53.72 46.17 -13.46
C ALA A 10 53.13 44.82 -14.05
N VAL A 11 53.46 43.72 -13.39
CA VAL A 11 52.96 42.40 -13.70
C VAL A 11 51.57 42.31 -13.09
N ALA A 12 50.52 42.31 -13.91
CA ALA A 12 49.17 41.97 -13.51
C ALA A 12 48.98 40.44 -13.63
N ILE A 13 48.97 39.73 -12.50
CA ILE A 13 48.62 38.34 -12.43
C ILE A 13 47.08 38.26 -12.50
N ALA A 14 46.56 37.89 -13.66
CA ALA A 14 45.15 37.51 -13.82
C ALA A 14 44.96 36.09 -13.26
N ILE A 15 44.38 35.99 -12.08
CA ILE A 15 43.86 34.72 -11.52
C ILE A 15 42.58 34.38 -12.28
N SER A 16 42.71 33.54 -13.27
CA SER A 16 41.55 32.90 -13.93
C SER A 16 40.97 31.85 -12.97
N GLY A 17 39.96 32.23 -12.20
CA GLY A 17 39.15 31.28 -11.44
C GLY A 17 38.39 30.38 -12.42
N LEU A 18 38.83 29.14 -12.58
CA LEU A 18 38.01 28.08 -13.18
C LEU A 18 36.84 27.82 -12.22
N LEU A 19 35.67 28.32 -12.57
CA LEU A 19 34.40 27.80 -12.07
C LEU A 19 34.23 26.41 -12.70
N LEU A 20 34.64 25.37 -11.98
CA LEU A 20 34.17 24.02 -12.22
C LEU A 20 32.66 24.04 -11.86
N ALA A 21 31.81 24.26 -12.87
CA ALA A 21 30.42 23.86 -12.82
C ALA A 21 30.44 22.32 -12.78
N GLY A 22 30.53 21.77 -11.58
CA GLY A 22 30.25 20.37 -11.34
C GLY A 22 28.77 20.15 -11.72
N CYS A 23 28.53 19.45 -12.81
CA CYS A 23 27.24 18.77 -12.99
C CYS A 23 27.13 17.76 -11.86
N SER A 24 26.57 18.16 -10.72
CA SER A 24 26.08 17.19 -9.74
C SER A 24 24.84 16.58 -10.42
N SER A 25 24.95 15.34 -10.86
CA SER A 25 23.80 14.47 -10.99
C SER A 25 23.04 14.58 -9.67
N GLY A 26 21.79 15.09 -9.72
CA GLY A 26 21.01 15.42 -8.54
C GLY A 26 20.55 14.16 -7.80
N GLY A 27 21.50 13.45 -7.19
CA GLY A 27 21.21 12.45 -6.18
C GLY A 27 20.95 13.17 -4.85
N ASN A 28 19.89 12.82 -4.14
CA ASN A 28 19.64 13.28 -2.78
C ASN A 28 20.79 12.77 -1.88
N ASP A 29 21.65 13.66 -1.41
CA ASP A 29 22.79 13.35 -0.52
C ASP A 29 22.31 13.05 0.93
N GLY A 30 21.04 13.18 1.19
CA GLY A 30 20.40 12.94 2.50
C GLY A 30 20.58 14.07 3.50
N SER A 31 21.06 15.25 3.09
CA SER A 31 21.25 16.41 3.98
C SER A 31 20.06 17.37 4.00
N GLY A 32 19.10 17.19 3.09
CA GLY A 32 17.90 18.02 2.91
C GLY A 32 16.76 17.68 3.87
N ALA A 33 15.61 18.33 3.68
CA ALA A 33 14.34 17.86 4.25
C ALA A 33 13.98 16.48 3.67
N LEU A 34 13.31 15.64 4.47
CA LEU A 34 12.74 14.40 3.96
C LEU A 34 11.62 14.74 2.99
N LYS A 35 11.73 14.26 1.76
CA LYS A 35 10.66 14.33 0.77
C LYS A 35 10.06 12.95 0.58
N ILE A 36 8.75 12.85 0.72
CA ILE A 36 7.98 11.63 0.48
C ILE A 36 7.06 11.86 -0.70
N GLY A 37 7.18 11.04 -1.74
CA GLY A 37 6.21 10.96 -2.81
C GLY A 37 5.06 10.03 -2.42
N SER A 38 3.82 10.31 -2.81
CA SER A 38 2.75 9.32 -2.80
C SER A 38 2.37 8.93 -4.21
N LEU A 39 2.20 7.63 -4.45
CA LEU A 39 1.77 7.03 -5.69
C LEU A 39 0.50 6.24 -5.37
N LEU A 40 -0.62 6.95 -5.15
CA LEU A 40 -1.88 6.38 -4.64
C LEU A 40 -3.02 6.62 -5.63
N PRO A 41 -4.08 5.81 -5.66
CA PRO A 41 -5.07 5.85 -6.73
C PRO A 41 -6.05 7.04 -6.59
N GLU A 42 -5.75 8.14 -7.29
CA GLU A 42 -6.74 9.22 -7.48
C GLU A 42 -7.71 8.86 -8.63
N THR A 43 -7.24 8.06 -9.59
CA THR A 43 -8.01 7.54 -10.72
C THR A 43 -7.81 6.04 -10.89
N GLY A 44 -8.57 5.42 -11.80
CA GLY A 44 -8.49 3.98 -12.09
C GLY A 44 -9.46 3.16 -11.22
N ASN A 45 -9.34 1.85 -11.32
CA ASN A 45 -10.29 0.87 -10.78
C ASN A 45 -10.20 0.67 -9.24
N LEU A 46 -9.23 1.30 -8.57
CA LEU A 46 -9.09 1.37 -7.12
C LEU A 46 -9.23 2.80 -6.57
N ALA A 47 -9.77 3.74 -7.35
CA ALA A 47 -9.88 5.15 -6.94
C ALA A 47 -10.62 5.35 -5.60
N PHE A 48 -11.46 4.41 -5.17
CA PHE A 48 -12.14 4.48 -3.88
C PHE A 48 -11.20 4.34 -2.67
N LEU A 49 -10.00 3.71 -2.83
CA LEU A 49 -8.98 3.60 -1.80
C LEU A 49 -8.11 4.87 -1.68
N GLY A 50 -8.06 5.71 -2.71
CA GLY A 50 -7.24 6.92 -2.71
C GLY A 50 -7.51 7.84 -1.53
N PRO A 51 -8.75 8.31 -1.28
CA PRO A 51 -9.05 9.23 -0.19
C PRO A 51 -8.58 8.77 1.19
N PRO A 52 -8.87 7.53 1.67
CA PRO A 52 -8.39 7.08 2.97
C PRO A 52 -6.86 6.91 3.03
N GLU A 53 -6.21 6.42 1.97
CA GLU A 53 -4.75 6.27 1.94
C GLU A 53 -4.05 7.63 1.98
N PHE A 54 -4.50 8.61 1.19
CA PHE A 54 -3.98 9.97 1.27
C PHE A 54 -4.21 10.62 2.63
N ALA A 55 -5.36 10.40 3.26
CA ALA A 55 -5.63 10.92 4.59
C ALA A 55 -4.68 10.31 5.64
N GLY A 56 -4.33 9.04 5.51
CA GLY A 56 -3.32 8.38 6.35
C GLY A 56 -1.94 9.03 6.19
N VAL A 57 -1.49 9.23 4.94
CA VAL A 57 -0.22 9.90 4.64
C VAL A 57 -0.19 11.32 5.19
N ASP A 58 -1.24 12.13 4.92
CA ASP A 58 -1.29 13.52 5.35
C ASP A 58 -1.36 13.66 6.87
N LEU A 59 -2.07 12.74 7.56
CA LEU A 59 -2.11 12.70 9.02
C LEU A 59 -0.75 12.39 9.63
N ALA A 60 -0.02 11.41 9.08
CA ALA A 60 1.31 11.05 9.55
C ALA A 60 2.30 12.21 9.38
N ILE A 61 2.30 12.87 8.22
CA ILE A 61 3.16 14.03 7.96
C ILE A 61 2.84 15.18 8.91
N LYS A 62 1.56 15.43 9.17
CA LYS A 62 1.13 16.43 10.16
C LYS A 62 1.68 16.13 11.55
N ASP A 63 1.63 14.88 12.01
CA ASP A 63 2.12 14.48 13.32
C ASP A 63 3.64 14.58 13.41
N ILE A 64 4.36 14.15 12.36
CA ILE A 64 5.81 14.26 12.27
C ILE A 64 6.24 15.72 12.36
N ASN A 65 5.61 16.61 11.58
CA ASN A 65 5.95 18.02 11.55
C ASN A 65 5.60 18.71 12.87
N ALA A 66 4.49 18.34 13.51
CA ALA A 66 4.14 18.81 14.84
C ALA A 66 5.15 18.38 15.93
N ALA A 67 5.83 17.25 15.74
CA ALA A 67 6.91 16.75 16.61
C ALA A 67 8.30 17.32 16.24
N GLY A 68 8.36 18.35 15.39
CA GLY A 68 9.60 19.04 14.98
C GLY A 68 10.28 18.38 13.78
N GLY A 69 9.52 17.69 12.92
CA GLY A 69 9.97 17.13 11.65
C GLY A 69 11.02 16.03 11.76
N VAL A 70 11.63 15.67 10.65
CA VAL A 70 12.76 14.72 10.56
C VAL A 70 14.07 15.50 10.53
N LEU A 71 15.00 15.14 11.42
CA LEU A 71 16.30 15.85 11.59
C LEU A 71 16.12 17.36 11.78
N GLY A 72 15.03 17.79 12.46
CA GLY A 72 14.70 19.18 12.72
C GLY A 72 14.15 19.96 11.52
N LYS A 73 13.71 19.29 10.46
CA LYS A 73 13.10 19.89 9.26
C LYS A 73 11.74 19.25 8.98
N ASP A 74 10.80 20.07 8.55
CA ASP A 74 9.49 19.57 8.13
C ASP A 74 9.61 18.60 6.95
N VAL A 75 8.79 17.55 6.97
CA VAL A 75 8.66 16.60 5.86
C VAL A 75 7.84 17.25 4.76
N GLU A 76 8.31 17.11 3.53
CA GLU A 76 7.62 17.57 2.32
C GLU A 76 6.86 16.42 1.66
N HIS A 77 5.58 16.62 1.35
CA HIS A 77 4.75 15.65 0.65
C HIS A 77 4.53 16.04 -0.81
N LEU A 78 4.86 15.14 -1.72
CA LEU A 78 4.59 15.25 -3.16
C LEU A 78 3.49 14.24 -3.53
N ARG A 79 2.25 14.71 -3.72
CA ARG A 79 1.13 13.84 -4.13
C ARG A 79 1.26 13.46 -5.59
N GLY A 80 0.83 12.23 -5.91
CA GLY A 80 0.74 11.75 -7.27
C GLY A 80 -0.22 10.59 -7.43
N ASP A 81 -0.88 10.57 -8.58
CA ASP A 81 -1.83 9.52 -8.97
C ASP A 81 -1.08 8.26 -9.44
N SER A 82 -1.56 7.11 -9.02
CA SER A 82 -1.08 5.82 -9.51
C SER A 82 -1.85 5.31 -10.74
N GLY A 83 -3.04 5.84 -10.99
CA GLY A 83 -3.93 5.28 -12.01
C GLY A 83 -4.18 3.78 -11.78
N ASP A 84 -4.22 3.04 -12.86
CA ASP A 84 -4.27 1.58 -12.91
C ASP A 84 -3.32 1.00 -13.97
N THR A 85 -3.29 -0.33 -14.14
CA THR A 85 -2.40 -1.02 -15.09
C THR A 85 -2.72 -0.75 -16.55
N SER A 86 -3.84 -0.09 -16.88
CA SER A 86 -4.23 0.27 -18.25
C SER A 86 -3.67 1.60 -18.71
N SER A 87 -2.95 2.32 -17.84
CA SER A 87 -2.43 3.68 -18.09
C SER A 87 -0.94 3.80 -17.75
N ASP A 88 -0.28 4.84 -18.28
CA ASP A 88 1.12 5.16 -17.97
C ASP A 88 1.25 6.15 -16.79
N ILE A 89 0.17 6.43 -16.05
CA ILE A 89 0.13 7.43 -14.99
C ILE A 89 1.16 7.12 -13.90
N ALA A 90 1.21 5.87 -13.42
CA ALA A 90 2.19 5.45 -12.40
C ALA A 90 3.63 5.69 -12.83
N GLN A 91 3.95 5.40 -14.09
CA GLN A 91 5.29 5.62 -14.65
C GLN A 91 5.67 7.10 -14.66
N GLN A 92 4.74 7.98 -15.06
CA GLN A 92 4.95 9.43 -15.10
C GLN A 92 5.10 10.01 -13.69
N THR A 93 4.27 9.56 -12.74
CA THR A 93 4.34 9.96 -11.34
C THR A 93 5.67 9.51 -10.70
N ALA A 94 6.09 8.27 -10.93
CA ALA A 94 7.38 7.77 -10.44
C ALA A 94 8.55 8.60 -11.01
N ASP A 95 8.55 8.92 -12.31
CA ASP A 95 9.56 9.78 -12.94
C ASP A 95 9.61 11.17 -12.29
N ALA A 96 8.45 11.77 -12.01
CA ALA A 96 8.36 13.06 -11.35
C ALA A 96 8.92 13.04 -9.92
N HIS A 97 8.61 11.99 -9.14
CA HIS A 97 9.11 11.81 -7.77
C HIS A 97 10.63 11.56 -7.76
N ILE A 98 11.13 10.73 -8.67
CA ILE A 98 12.59 10.50 -8.84
C ILE A 98 13.30 11.82 -9.17
N ALA A 99 12.77 12.59 -10.12
CA ALA A 99 13.34 13.88 -10.49
C ALA A 99 13.30 14.91 -9.35
N ALA A 100 12.30 14.84 -8.46
CA ALA A 100 12.18 15.70 -7.29
C ALA A 100 13.13 15.29 -6.15
N GLY A 101 13.80 14.11 -6.25
CA GLY A 101 14.76 13.61 -5.27
C GLY A 101 14.09 13.18 -3.96
N VAL A 102 12.95 12.48 -4.03
CA VAL A 102 12.30 11.91 -2.84
C VAL A 102 13.16 10.80 -2.23
N GLY A 103 13.10 10.63 -0.91
CA GLY A 103 13.75 9.52 -0.20
C GLY A 103 12.92 8.23 -0.25
N ALA A 104 11.59 8.37 -0.32
CA ALA A 104 10.67 7.25 -0.38
C ALA A 104 9.41 7.61 -1.21
N ILE A 105 8.77 6.58 -1.77
CA ILE A 105 7.46 6.67 -2.43
C ILE A 105 6.51 5.74 -1.69
N VAL A 106 5.40 6.29 -1.17
CA VAL A 106 4.30 5.55 -0.53
C VAL A 106 3.27 5.18 -1.59
N GLY A 107 3.03 3.91 -1.78
CA GLY A 107 2.18 3.35 -2.86
C GLY A 107 2.91 2.26 -3.64
N ALA A 108 2.34 1.73 -4.75
CA ALA A 108 0.95 1.94 -5.13
C ALA A 108 0.01 1.07 -4.29
N ALA A 109 -1.31 1.31 -4.40
CA ALA A 109 -2.32 0.44 -3.79
C ALA A 109 -2.42 -0.89 -4.56
N SER A 110 -2.51 -0.85 -5.88
CA SER A 110 -2.55 -2.03 -6.73
C SER A 110 -1.19 -2.72 -6.83
N SER A 111 -1.16 -4.04 -6.54
CA SER A 111 0.05 -4.86 -6.73
C SER A 111 0.51 -4.88 -8.19
N GLY A 112 -0.43 -4.96 -9.14
CA GLY A 112 -0.11 -4.91 -10.57
C GLY A 112 0.55 -3.59 -10.96
N VAL A 113 0.08 -2.46 -10.44
CA VAL A 113 0.69 -1.14 -10.68
C VAL A 113 2.09 -1.06 -10.08
N SER A 114 2.27 -1.50 -8.81
CA SER A 114 3.60 -1.53 -8.17
C SER A 114 4.61 -2.31 -8.99
N LEU A 115 4.23 -3.48 -9.53
CA LEU A 115 5.10 -4.28 -10.39
C LEU A 115 5.53 -3.56 -11.68
N THR A 116 4.77 -2.57 -12.17
CA THR A 116 5.16 -1.80 -13.36
C THR A 116 6.24 -0.76 -13.07
N VAL A 117 6.43 -0.35 -11.82
CA VAL A 117 7.33 0.75 -11.43
C VAL A 117 8.43 0.34 -10.45
N ILE A 118 8.37 -0.86 -9.87
CA ILE A 118 9.28 -1.30 -8.81
C ILE A 118 10.75 -1.26 -9.23
N ASP A 119 11.10 -1.75 -10.42
CA ASP A 119 12.46 -1.71 -10.96
C ASP A 119 12.98 -0.28 -11.13
N LYS A 120 12.11 0.63 -11.59
CA LYS A 120 12.43 2.04 -11.79
C LYS A 120 12.75 2.72 -10.46
N ILE A 121 11.91 2.50 -9.45
CA ILE A 121 12.02 3.12 -8.13
C ILE A 121 13.24 2.56 -7.38
N SER A 122 13.41 1.23 -7.32
CA SER A 122 14.53 0.59 -6.66
C SER A 122 15.87 0.91 -7.30
N SER A 123 15.95 0.90 -8.65
CA SER A 123 17.17 1.30 -9.39
C SER A 123 17.55 2.76 -9.17
N ALA A 124 16.60 3.64 -8.83
CA ALA A 124 16.87 5.02 -8.46
C ALA A 124 17.36 5.15 -6.99
N GLY A 125 17.44 4.05 -6.24
CA GLY A 125 17.85 4.04 -4.83
C GLY A 125 16.81 4.69 -3.90
N ILE A 126 15.53 4.62 -4.24
CA ILE A 126 14.39 5.18 -3.51
C ILE A 126 13.60 4.04 -2.88
N VAL A 127 13.18 4.19 -1.63
CA VAL A 127 12.31 3.22 -0.96
C VAL A 127 10.94 3.22 -1.62
N HIS A 128 10.47 2.05 -2.03
CA HIS A 128 9.12 1.81 -2.52
C HIS A 128 8.30 1.14 -1.41
N PHE A 129 7.41 1.88 -0.78
CA PHE A 129 6.68 1.43 0.41
C PHE A 129 5.18 1.40 0.16
N SER A 130 4.60 0.22 -0.03
CA SER A 130 3.16 0.10 -0.27
C SER A 130 2.36 -0.08 1.02
N PRO A 131 1.27 0.67 1.21
CA PRO A 131 0.34 0.41 2.32
C PRO A 131 -0.64 -0.72 2.04
N ALA A 132 -0.86 -1.10 0.78
CA ALA A 132 -1.99 -1.93 0.38
C ALA A 132 -1.66 -3.10 -0.56
N ASN A 133 -0.41 -3.22 -1.05
CA ASN A 133 -0.04 -4.37 -1.87
C ASN A 133 -0.06 -5.67 -1.07
N THR A 134 -0.73 -6.67 -1.60
CA THR A 134 -0.86 -7.97 -0.95
C THR A 134 -0.33 -9.14 -1.79
N SER A 135 -0.06 -8.93 -3.09
CA SER A 135 0.42 -10.01 -3.96
C SER A 135 1.69 -10.69 -3.42
N PRO A 136 1.70 -12.04 -3.37
CA PRO A 136 2.91 -12.80 -3.00
C PRO A 136 4.08 -12.63 -3.98
N ALA A 137 3.81 -12.18 -5.20
CA ALA A 137 4.86 -11.93 -6.20
C ALA A 137 5.82 -10.80 -5.80
N LEU A 138 5.44 -9.98 -4.82
CA LEU A 138 6.27 -8.90 -4.30
C LEU A 138 7.19 -9.34 -3.14
N SER A 139 6.90 -10.48 -2.48
CA SER A 139 7.65 -10.96 -1.31
C SER A 139 9.11 -11.30 -1.61
N ASP A 140 9.38 -11.85 -2.80
CA ASP A 140 10.72 -12.27 -3.21
C ASP A 140 11.16 -11.54 -4.50
N TYR A 141 10.65 -10.32 -4.70
CA TYR A 141 11.03 -9.52 -5.86
C TYR A 141 12.49 -9.07 -5.75
N ALA A 142 13.20 -9.03 -6.88
CA ALA A 142 14.61 -8.63 -6.91
C ALA A 142 14.75 -7.10 -6.95
N ASP A 143 14.46 -6.46 -5.84
CA ASP A 143 14.41 -5.00 -5.65
C ASP A 143 15.58 -4.44 -4.84
N ASP A 144 16.61 -5.23 -4.58
CA ASP A 144 17.76 -4.89 -3.74
C ASP A 144 17.37 -4.42 -2.31
N GLY A 145 16.22 -4.88 -1.79
CA GLY A 145 15.70 -4.56 -0.46
C GLY A 145 15.09 -3.16 -0.35
N TYR A 146 14.70 -2.54 -1.47
CA TYR A 146 14.05 -1.23 -1.47
C TYR A 146 12.53 -1.29 -1.36
N TYR A 147 11.92 -2.47 -1.50
CA TYR A 147 10.48 -2.64 -1.37
C TYR A 147 10.07 -3.04 0.04
N PHE A 148 9.05 -2.37 0.58
CA PHE A 148 8.43 -2.63 1.87
C PHE A 148 6.91 -2.51 1.76
N ARG A 149 6.19 -3.14 2.68
CA ARG A 149 4.74 -2.96 2.78
C ARG A 149 4.23 -3.12 4.21
N THR A 150 3.18 -2.39 4.55
CA THR A 150 2.45 -2.57 5.82
C THR A 150 1.31 -3.57 5.71
N ALA A 151 0.72 -3.75 4.52
CA ALA A 151 -0.25 -4.81 4.28
C ALA A 151 0.43 -6.19 4.19
N PRO A 152 -0.14 -7.24 4.79
CA PRO A 152 0.42 -8.59 4.72
C PRO A 152 0.24 -9.22 3.33
N SER A 153 1.08 -10.22 3.02
CA SER A 153 0.95 -11.05 1.83
C SER A 153 -0.39 -11.79 1.78
N ASP A 154 -0.91 -12.01 0.58
CA ASP A 154 -2.09 -12.85 0.28
C ASP A 154 -1.92 -14.32 0.66
N THR A 155 -0.70 -14.74 1.04
CA THR A 155 -0.49 -16.02 1.72
C THR A 155 -1.34 -16.11 2.99
N PHE A 156 -1.49 -14.98 3.72
CA PHE A 156 -2.31 -14.89 4.92
C PHE A 156 -3.78 -14.63 4.61
N GLN A 157 -4.10 -13.62 3.76
CA GLN A 157 -5.49 -13.32 3.40
C GLN A 157 -6.16 -14.50 2.70
N GLY A 158 -5.48 -15.16 1.77
CA GLY A 158 -6.00 -16.33 1.09
C GLY A 158 -6.28 -17.47 2.07
N ALA A 159 -5.36 -17.73 3.00
CA ALA A 159 -5.58 -18.74 4.03
C ALA A 159 -6.85 -18.45 4.86
N VAL A 160 -7.02 -17.21 5.29
CA VAL A 160 -8.20 -16.78 6.07
C VAL A 160 -9.48 -16.89 5.24
N LEU A 161 -9.48 -16.43 3.99
CA LEU A 161 -10.65 -16.51 3.10
C LEU A 161 -11.10 -17.97 2.88
N GLY A 162 -10.17 -18.86 2.51
CA GLY A 162 -10.48 -20.28 2.29
C GLY A 162 -11.04 -20.96 3.55
N GLN A 163 -10.44 -20.71 4.70
CA GLN A 163 -10.91 -21.22 5.99
C GLN A 163 -12.29 -20.62 6.39
N LEU A 164 -12.52 -19.33 6.16
CA LEU A 164 -13.79 -18.66 6.43
C LEU A 164 -14.92 -19.30 5.59
N MET A 165 -14.69 -19.53 4.32
CA MET A 165 -15.64 -20.20 3.42
C MET A 165 -15.95 -21.61 3.91
N ALA A 166 -14.95 -22.41 4.26
CA ALA A 166 -15.12 -23.75 4.80
C ALA A 166 -15.88 -23.76 6.13
N LYS A 167 -15.51 -22.86 7.08
CA LYS A 167 -16.18 -22.68 8.38
C LYS A 167 -17.67 -22.31 8.23
N ASN A 168 -18.00 -21.56 7.18
CA ASN A 168 -19.37 -21.19 6.85
C ASN A 168 -20.13 -22.32 6.11
N GLY A 169 -19.52 -23.49 5.97
CA GLY A 169 -20.12 -24.71 5.43
C GLY A 169 -20.17 -24.74 3.89
N ALA A 170 -19.32 -23.99 3.20
CA ALA A 170 -19.11 -24.14 1.76
C ALA A 170 -18.44 -25.48 1.46
N LYS A 171 -18.89 -26.16 0.39
CA LYS A 171 -18.38 -27.47 -0.05
C LYS A 171 -17.92 -27.45 -1.50
N ASN A 172 -18.52 -26.61 -2.32
CA ASN A 172 -18.21 -26.46 -3.73
C ASN A 172 -18.14 -24.97 -4.08
N ALA A 173 -16.93 -24.43 -4.10
CA ALA A 173 -16.69 -23.02 -4.31
C ALA A 173 -16.25 -22.71 -5.75
N VAL A 174 -16.70 -21.57 -6.27
CA VAL A 174 -16.12 -20.93 -7.44
C VAL A 174 -15.38 -19.70 -6.99
N PHE A 175 -14.16 -19.52 -7.51
CA PHE A 175 -13.38 -18.31 -7.40
C PHE A 175 -13.44 -17.61 -8.76
N LEU A 176 -14.02 -16.41 -8.78
CA LEU A 176 -13.95 -15.49 -9.92
C LEU A 176 -12.77 -14.59 -9.67
N THR A 177 -11.70 -14.79 -10.42
CA THR A 177 -10.37 -14.28 -10.15
C THR A 177 -9.95 -13.33 -11.26
N MET A 178 -9.62 -12.08 -10.93
CA MET A 178 -9.07 -11.15 -11.90
C MET A 178 -7.68 -11.61 -12.37
N ASP A 179 -7.41 -11.43 -13.65
CA ASP A 179 -6.15 -11.82 -14.30
C ASP A 179 -5.06 -10.76 -14.07
N ASP A 180 -4.54 -10.75 -12.84
CA ASP A 180 -3.35 -9.98 -12.48
C ASP A 180 -2.58 -10.67 -11.33
N ALA A 181 -1.47 -10.06 -10.90
CA ALA A 181 -0.61 -10.62 -9.86
C ALA A 181 -1.28 -10.67 -8.47
N TYR A 182 -2.21 -9.74 -8.16
CA TYR A 182 -3.00 -9.76 -6.93
C TYR A 182 -4.05 -10.88 -6.99
N GLY A 183 -4.90 -10.86 -8.00
CA GLY A 183 -6.02 -11.78 -8.11
C GLY A 183 -5.59 -13.24 -8.13
N THR A 184 -4.64 -13.58 -9.00
CA THR A 184 -4.13 -14.96 -9.13
C THR A 184 -3.37 -15.42 -7.90
N GLY A 185 -2.62 -14.52 -7.24
CA GLY A 185 -1.92 -14.78 -5.99
C GLY A 185 -2.90 -15.12 -4.86
N LEU A 186 -3.87 -14.26 -4.59
CA LEU A 186 -4.88 -14.46 -3.55
C LEU A 186 -5.71 -15.73 -3.80
N SER A 187 -6.17 -15.95 -5.04
CA SER A 187 -6.92 -17.16 -5.41
C SER A 187 -6.13 -18.44 -5.14
N LYS A 188 -4.84 -18.47 -5.46
CA LYS A 188 -3.96 -19.64 -5.19
C LYS A 188 -4.04 -20.05 -3.73
N TYR A 189 -3.80 -19.13 -2.80
CA TYR A 189 -3.74 -19.44 -1.37
C TYR A 189 -5.13 -19.65 -0.75
N ALA A 190 -6.17 -18.96 -1.25
CA ALA A 190 -7.55 -19.19 -0.81
C ALA A 190 -8.03 -20.59 -1.18
N ARG A 191 -7.75 -21.05 -2.39
CA ARG A 191 -8.10 -22.41 -2.83
C ARG A 191 -7.28 -23.48 -2.13
N ALA A 192 -6.00 -23.22 -1.87
CA ALA A 192 -5.16 -24.15 -1.12
C ALA A 192 -5.64 -24.38 0.32
N SER A 193 -6.24 -23.37 0.94
CA SER A 193 -6.77 -23.42 2.31
C SER A 193 -8.25 -23.82 2.41
N PHE A 194 -8.95 -23.87 1.28
CA PHE A 194 -10.33 -24.29 1.21
C PHE A 194 -10.43 -25.83 1.20
N THR A 195 -11.16 -26.41 2.14
CA THR A 195 -11.24 -27.87 2.32
C THR A 195 -12.28 -28.55 1.40
N GLY A 196 -13.05 -27.78 0.62
CA GLY A 196 -14.04 -28.29 -0.33
C GLY A 196 -13.47 -28.44 -1.74
N THR A 197 -14.38 -28.68 -2.70
CA THR A 197 -14.04 -28.64 -4.14
C THR A 197 -14.01 -27.17 -4.60
N SER A 198 -12.99 -26.79 -5.37
CA SER A 198 -12.88 -25.43 -5.90
C SER A 198 -12.72 -25.42 -7.42
N THR A 199 -13.33 -24.45 -8.07
CA THR A 199 -13.14 -24.11 -9.48
C THR A 199 -12.63 -22.68 -9.56
N ASP A 200 -11.53 -22.45 -10.25
CA ASP A 200 -10.99 -21.13 -10.52
C ASP A 200 -11.41 -20.68 -11.93
N ILE A 201 -11.94 -19.47 -12.03
CA ILE A 201 -12.33 -18.85 -13.31
C ILE A 201 -11.62 -17.51 -13.36
N VAL A 202 -10.50 -17.48 -14.07
CA VAL A 202 -9.73 -16.27 -14.29
C VAL A 202 -10.41 -15.45 -15.39
N TYR A 203 -10.66 -14.17 -15.11
CA TYR A 203 -11.32 -13.24 -16.02
C TYR A 203 -10.44 -12.01 -16.31
N ASP A 204 -10.59 -11.44 -17.49
CA ASP A 204 -9.96 -10.18 -17.87
C ASP A 204 -10.67 -9.01 -17.15
N PRO A 205 -10.00 -8.27 -16.22
CA PRO A 205 -10.62 -7.16 -15.50
C PRO A 205 -11.02 -5.99 -16.40
N GLN A 206 -10.46 -5.89 -17.62
CA GLN A 206 -10.79 -4.87 -18.61
C GLN A 206 -11.97 -5.28 -19.51
N ALA A 207 -12.54 -6.48 -19.32
CA ALA A 207 -13.67 -6.94 -20.12
C ALA A 207 -14.88 -6.03 -19.95
N ALA A 208 -15.56 -5.75 -21.08
CA ALA A 208 -16.79 -4.96 -21.06
C ALA A 208 -17.95 -5.71 -20.36
N GLU A 209 -17.99 -7.05 -20.48
CA GLU A 209 -19.05 -7.92 -20.00
C GLU A 209 -18.47 -9.23 -19.42
N PHE A 210 -19.13 -9.78 -18.40
CA PHE A 210 -18.73 -11.01 -17.68
C PHE A 210 -19.72 -12.16 -17.83
N ALA A 211 -20.64 -12.10 -18.80
CA ALA A 211 -21.70 -13.08 -18.98
C ALA A 211 -21.18 -14.51 -19.22
N ALA A 212 -20.07 -14.66 -19.96
CA ALA A 212 -19.45 -15.95 -20.24
C ALA A 212 -18.80 -16.56 -19.00
N ASP A 213 -18.12 -15.76 -18.17
CA ASP A 213 -17.44 -16.24 -16.98
C ASP A 213 -18.44 -16.61 -15.88
N VAL A 214 -19.50 -15.82 -15.73
CA VAL A 214 -20.63 -16.14 -14.85
C VAL A 214 -21.37 -17.40 -15.31
N ALA A 215 -21.51 -17.64 -16.62
CA ALA A 215 -22.09 -18.88 -17.14
C ALA A 215 -21.23 -20.11 -16.80
N LYS A 216 -19.88 -20.00 -16.87
CA LYS A 216 -18.96 -21.04 -16.39
C LYS A 216 -19.15 -21.29 -14.88
N ALA A 217 -19.22 -20.21 -14.08
CA ALA A 217 -19.48 -20.30 -12.64
C ALA A 217 -20.78 -21.03 -12.33
N LYS A 218 -21.87 -20.69 -13.03
CA LYS A 218 -23.17 -21.35 -12.90
C LYS A 218 -23.12 -22.83 -13.27
N ALA A 219 -22.37 -23.19 -14.31
CA ALA A 219 -22.22 -24.58 -14.74
C ALA A 219 -21.52 -25.45 -13.69
N ALA A 220 -20.63 -24.87 -12.87
CA ALA A 220 -19.97 -25.54 -11.76
C ALA A 220 -20.90 -25.81 -10.56
N LYS A 221 -22.12 -25.26 -10.55
CA LYS A 221 -23.15 -25.42 -9.48
C LYS A 221 -22.59 -25.11 -8.07
N PRO A 222 -22.00 -23.94 -7.84
CA PRO A 222 -21.38 -23.61 -6.57
C PRO A 222 -22.43 -23.45 -5.45
N ASP A 223 -22.01 -23.75 -4.21
CA ASP A 223 -22.71 -23.33 -3.00
C ASP A 223 -22.05 -22.09 -2.35
N ALA A 224 -20.88 -21.70 -2.87
CA ALA A 224 -20.18 -20.48 -2.52
C ALA A 224 -19.44 -19.86 -3.73
N ILE A 225 -19.39 -18.55 -3.81
CA ILE A 225 -18.61 -17.80 -4.80
C ILE A 225 -17.73 -16.79 -4.07
N ALA A 226 -16.44 -16.81 -4.33
CA ALA A 226 -15.51 -15.72 -3.96
C ALA A 226 -15.24 -14.89 -5.22
N ILE A 227 -15.37 -13.56 -5.12
CA ILE A 227 -15.02 -12.64 -6.19
C ILE A 227 -13.76 -11.92 -5.77
N ILE A 228 -12.67 -12.13 -6.49
CA ILE A 228 -11.37 -11.50 -6.28
C ILE A 228 -11.15 -10.53 -7.43
N GLY A 229 -11.30 -9.25 -7.15
CA GLY A 229 -11.30 -8.20 -8.17
C GLY A 229 -11.42 -6.82 -7.56
N PHE A 230 -11.67 -5.83 -8.40
CA PHE A 230 -11.79 -4.43 -8.04
C PHE A 230 -13.21 -3.90 -8.35
N GLU A 231 -13.33 -2.69 -8.90
CA GLU A 231 -14.66 -2.07 -9.16
C GLU A 231 -15.51 -2.84 -10.18
N GLU A 232 -14.92 -3.63 -11.09
CA GLU A 232 -15.64 -4.49 -12.05
C GLU A 232 -16.51 -5.53 -11.35
N THR A 233 -16.27 -5.80 -10.08
CA THR A 233 -17.10 -6.66 -9.21
C THR A 233 -18.57 -6.27 -9.26
N THR A 234 -18.90 -4.99 -9.41
CA THR A 234 -20.31 -4.53 -9.56
C THR A 234 -20.97 -5.10 -10.81
N LYS A 235 -20.24 -5.18 -11.92
CA LYS A 235 -20.72 -5.79 -13.18
C LYS A 235 -20.87 -7.31 -13.03
N ILE A 236 -19.90 -7.95 -12.36
CA ILE A 236 -19.91 -9.39 -12.08
C ILE A 236 -21.11 -9.74 -11.20
N LEU A 237 -21.36 -9.01 -10.10
CA LEU A 237 -22.51 -9.19 -9.22
C LEU A 237 -23.84 -9.01 -9.98
N THR A 238 -23.92 -7.99 -10.85
CA THR A 238 -25.10 -7.76 -11.69
C THR A 238 -25.39 -8.98 -12.56
N GLU A 239 -24.37 -9.56 -13.19
CA GLU A 239 -24.54 -10.72 -14.05
C GLU A 239 -24.84 -12.01 -13.24
N LEU A 240 -24.22 -12.18 -12.05
CA LEU A 240 -24.55 -13.28 -11.12
C LEU A 240 -26.03 -13.25 -10.71
N ILE A 241 -26.55 -12.06 -10.40
CA ILE A 241 -27.97 -11.86 -10.05
C ILE A 241 -28.86 -12.23 -11.25
N LYS A 242 -28.55 -11.72 -12.43
CA LYS A 242 -29.29 -11.99 -13.67
C LYS A 242 -29.32 -13.47 -14.01
N GLN A 243 -28.24 -14.21 -13.79
CA GLN A 243 -28.17 -15.65 -14.04
C GLN A 243 -28.70 -16.52 -12.89
N GLY A 244 -29.14 -15.91 -11.77
CA GLY A 244 -29.79 -16.59 -10.66
C GLY A 244 -28.82 -17.28 -9.67
N ILE A 245 -27.57 -16.89 -9.67
CA ILE A 245 -26.54 -17.36 -8.72
C ILE A 245 -25.92 -16.20 -7.92
N GLY A 246 -26.64 -15.08 -7.80
CA GLY A 246 -26.21 -13.93 -6.99
C GLY A 246 -26.32 -14.19 -5.47
N PRO A 247 -25.94 -13.18 -4.64
CA PRO A 247 -25.78 -13.34 -3.18
C PRO A 247 -27.02 -13.87 -2.42
N LYS A 248 -28.23 -13.65 -2.93
CA LYS A 248 -29.45 -14.23 -2.33
C LYS A 248 -29.58 -15.74 -2.50
N ASN A 249 -28.88 -16.32 -3.46
CA ASN A 249 -29.01 -17.73 -3.84
C ASN A 249 -27.75 -18.54 -3.52
N VAL A 250 -26.58 -17.92 -3.53
CA VAL A 250 -25.26 -18.53 -3.32
C VAL A 250 -24.47 -17.69 -2.33
N LYS A 251 -23.83 -18.34 -1.35
CA LYS A 251 -22.96 -17.62 -0.41
C LYS A 251 -21.88 -16.87 -1.18
N THR A 252 -21.78 -15.57 -0.97
CA THR A 252 -20.87 -14.73 -1.71
C THR A 252 -19.83 -14.13 -0.76
N TYR A 253 -18.58 -14.12 -1.20
CA TYR A 253 -17.43 -13.59 -0.49
C TYR A 253 -16.71 -12.57 -1.36
N LEU A 254 -16.33 -11.47 -0.75
CA LEU A 254 -15.50 -10.42 -1.32
C LEU A 254 -14.14 -10.37 -0.60
N VAL A 255 -13.28 -9.53 -1.10
CA VAL A 255 -11.93 -9.31 -0.59
C VAL A 255 -11.66 -7.81 -0.45
N ASP A 256 -10.51 -7.43 0.01
CA ASP A 256 -10.09 -6.04 0.23
C ASP A 256 -10.27 -5.16 -1.03
N GLY A 257 -9.84 -5.64 -2.19
CA GLY A 257 -9.89 -4.90 -3.46
C GLY A 257 -11.31 -4.56 -3.95
N ASN A 258 -12.34 -5.15 -3.35
CA ASN A 258 -13.74 -4.88 -3.70
C ASN A 258 -14.66 -4.71 -2.47
N LEU A 259 -14.10 -4.57 -1.27
CA LEU A 259 -14.87 -4.21 -0.07
C LEU A 259 -15.13 -2.70 -0.07
N SER A 260 -16.29 -2.27 -0.47
CA SER A 260 -16.65 -0.85 -0.56
C SER A 260 -18.03 -0.57 0.05
N GLY A 261 -18.14 0.51 0.82
CA GLY A 261 -19.40 0.98 1.42
C GLY A 261 -20.34 1.68 0.42
N GLY A 262 -19.89 1.97 -0.79
CA GLY A 262 -20.65 2.77 -1.78
C GLY A 262 -20.76 2.18 -3.18
N ALA A 263 -19.92 1.22 -3.55
CA ALA A 263 -19.85 0.69 -4.92
C ALA A 263 -21.11 -0.06 -5.36
N TYR A 264 -21.87 -0.65 -4.43
CA TYR A 264 -22.99 -1.56 -4.73
C TYR A 264 -24.38 -0.92 -4.60
N LYS A 265 -24.45 0.40 -4.46
CA LYS A 265 -25.71 1.16 -4.28
C LYS A 265 -26.72 1.02 -5.41
N ASP A 266 -26.26 0.71 -6.62
CA ASP A 266 -27.10 0.56 -7.82
C ASP A 266 -27.58 -0.88 -8.01
N LEU A 267 -27.15 -1.83 -7.17
CA LEU A 267 -27.69 -3.19 -7.13
C LEU A 267 -29.07 -3.22 -6.45
N PRO A 268 -29.89 -4.28 -6.65
CA PRO A 268 -31.18 -4.40 -5.96
C PRO A 268 -31.01 -4.33 -4.44
N ALA A 269 -31.79 -3.46 -3.78
CA ALA A 269 -31.66 -3.18 -2.35
C ALA A 269 -31.62 -4.46 -1.49
N GLY A 270 -30.68 -4.51 -0.55
CA GLY A 270 -30.44 -5.62 0.36
C GLY A 270 -29.93 -6.88 -0.31
N VAL A 271 -29.44 -6.81 -1.55
CA VAL A 271 -28.86 -7.98 -2.23
C VAL A 271 -27.54 -8.39 -1.60
N MET A 272 -26.79 -7.42 -1.06
CA MET A 272 -25.49 -7.66 -0.40
C MET A 272 -25.63 -8.23 1.02
N ASN A 273 -26.84 -8.24 1.61
CA ASN A 273 -27.03 -8.69 2.99
C ASN A 273 -26.48 -10.10 3.22
N GLY A 274 -25.54 -10.24 4.15
CA GLY A 274 -24.86 -11.49 4.49
C GLY A 274 -23.65 -11.84 3.63
N VAL A 275 -23.32 -11.02 2.61
CA VAL A 275 -22.03 -11.12 1.89
C VAL A 275 -20.92 -10.81 2.87
N LYS A 276 -19.91 -11.68 2.92
CA LYS A 276 -18.72 -11.49 3.79
C LYS A 276 -17.52 -11.07 2.97
N ALA A 277 -16.60 -10.38 3.63
CA ALA A 277 -15.33 -9.98 3.01
C ALA A 277 -14.17 -10.08 4.00
N THR A 278 -12.97 -10.22 3.46
CA THR A 278 -11.73 -10.10 4.20
C THR A 278 -11.01 -8.80 3.85
N LEU A 279 -10.40 -8.16 4.83
CA LEU A 279 -9.57 -6.96 4.65
C LEU A 279 -8.39 -7.04 5.60
N PRO A 280 -7.15 -6.85 5.13
CA PRO A 280 -5.98 -6.69 5.98
C PRO A 280 -6.14 -5.57 7.00
N GLY A 281 -5.47 -5.73 8.16
CA GLY A 281 -5.41 -4.71 9.19
C GLY A 281 -6.51 -4.81 10.23
N VAL A 282 -6.53 -3.81 11.09
CA VAL A 282 -7.48 -3.65 12.19
C VAL A 282 -8.63 -2.72 11.79
N TYR A 283 -9.76 -2.85 12.47
CA TYR A 283 -10.87 -1.93 12.21
C TYR A 283 -10.54 -0.53 12.74
N THR A 284 -10.64 0.47 11.87
CA THR A 284 -10.38 1.87 12.21
C THR A 284 -11.57 2.48 12.94
N ASP A 285 -11.40 2.79 14.22
CA ASP A 285 -12.41 3.45 15.05
C ASP A 285 -11.77 4.49 16.01
N GLY A 286 -12.56 4.99 16.96
CA GLY A 286 -12.11 5.84 18.06
C GLY A 286 -11.31 7.07 17.63
N ASP A 287 -10.16 7.28 18.24
CA ASP A 287 -9.32 8.46 18.06
C ASP A 287 -8.75 8.55 16.64
N LEU A 288 -8.22 7.45 16.11
CA LEU A 288 -7.64 7.45 14.76
C LEU A 288 -8.67 7.86 13.70
N LYS A 289 -9.89 7.31 13.78
CA LYS A 289 -10.98 7.69 12.89
C LYS A 289 -11.30 9.18 12.99
N ALA A 290 -11.38 9.72 14.21
CA ALA A 290 -11.67 11.15 14.42
C ALA A 290 -10.56 12.04 13.83
N ARG A 291 -9.31 11.63 13.95
CA ARG A 291 -8.14 12.33 13.40
C ARG A 291 -8.09 12.29 11.87
N LEU A 292 -8.43 11.16 11.26
CA LEU A 292 -8.55 11.02 9.80
C LEU A 292 -9.68 11.90 9.26
N LEU A 293 -10.84 11.93 9.92
CA LEU A 293 -11.95 12.83 9.57
C LEU A 293 -11.60 14.31 9.77
N ALA A 294 -10.62 14.64 10.59
CA ALA A 294 -10.11 16.02 10.71
C ALA A 294 -9.13 16.38 9.56
N ILE A 295 -8.62 15.41 8.82
CA ILE A 295 -7.85 15.61 7.57
C ILE A 295 -8.82 15.71 6.40
N ASP A 296 -9.70 14.72 6.25
CA ASP A 296 -10.74 14.70 5.21
C ASP A 296 -12.11 14.35 5.82
N PRO A 297 -12.99 15.36 6.02
CA PRO A 297 -14.34 15.15 6.56
C PRO A 297 -15.28 14.35 5.65
N ALA A 298 -14.91 14.14 4.38
CA ALA A 298 -15.73 13.40 3.42
C ALA A 298 -15.48 11.89 3.44
N LEU A 299 -14.53 11.39 4.24
CA LEU A 299 -14.22 9.97 4.32
C LEU A 299 -15.42 9.16 4.80
N GLU A 300 -15.83 8.18 4.00
CA GLU A 300 -16.81 7.15 4.36
C GLU A 300 -16.14 5.78 4.56
N ASP A 301 -14.96 5.57 4.00
CA ASP A 301 -14.13 4.38 4.08
C ASP A 301 -12.78 4.71 4.72
N PHE A 302 -12.17 3.76 5.40
CA PHE A 302 -10.90 3.92 6.13
C PHE A 302 -9.90 2.81 5.78
N SER A 303 -10.20 2.03 4.75
CA SER A 303 -9.34 0.93 4.29
C SER A 303 -7.95 1.45 3.97
N TYR A 304 -6.94 0.79 4.53
CA TYR A 304 -5.52 1.11 4.36
C TYR A 304 -5.06 2.51 4.83
N ALA A 305 -5.93 3.30 5.48
CA ALA A 305 -5.53 4.57 6.09
C ALA A 305 -4.55 4.36 7.26
N PRO A 306 -4.75 3.39 8.18
CA PRO A 306 -3.77 3.07 9.22
C PRO A 306 -2.43 2.61 8.64
N GLU A 307 -2.45 1.75 7.63
CA GLU A 307 -1.27 1.21 6.97
C GLU A 307 -0.48 2.31 6.26
N SER A 308 -1.17 3.27 5.64
CA SER A 308 -0.56 4.45 5.00
C SER A 308 0.08 5.38 6.03
N TYR A 309 -0.57 5.58 7.18
CA TYR A 309 -0.01 6.35 8.29
C TYR A 309 1.29 5.71 8.79
N ASP A 310 1.26 4.40 9.08
CA ASP A 310 2.42 3.69 9.61
C ASP A 310 3.58 3.62 8.61
N ALA A 311 3.31 3.48 7.33
CA ALA A 311 4.32 3.52 6.28
C ALA A 311 5.15 4.83 6.34
N VAL A 312 4.46 5.97 6.48
CA VAL A 312 5.12 7.29 6.57
C VAL A 312 5.89 7.45 7.89
N ILE A 313 5.32 6.98 9.01
CA ILE A 313 6.01 7.03 10.32
C ILE A 313 7.29 6.19 10.28
N LEU A 314 7.25 4.97 9.73
CA LEU A 314 8.41 4.09 9.62
C LEU A 314 9.52 4.69 8.74
N ILE A 315 9.16 5.27 7.59
CA ILE A 315 10.10 5.99 6.73
C ILE A 315 10.78 7.14 7.50
N ALA A 316 10.00 7.92 8.25
CA ALA A 316 10.50 9.05 9.02
C ALA A 316 11.41 8.61 10.18
N LEU A 317 11.07 7.54 10.91
CA LEU A 317 11.88 6.98 11.98
C LEU A 317 13.19 6.38 11.44
N ALA A 318 13.14 5.69 10.31
CA ALA A 318 14.34 5.16 9.66
C ALA A 318 15.29 6.29 9.23
N ALA A 319 14.76 7.41 8.72
CA ALA A 319 15.55 8.59 8.39
C ALA A 319 16.15 9.28 9.65
N GLU A 320 15.39 9.39 10.75
CA GLU A 320 15.91 9.91 12.05
C GLU A 320 17.03 9.03 12.57
N GLN A 321 16.86 7.71 12.59
CA GLN A 321 17.87 6.76 13.05
C GLN A 321 19.13 6.81 12.18
N ALA A 322 18.99 6.92 10.86
CA ALA A 322 20.08 7.02 9.91
C ALA A 322 20.82 8.37 9.98
N GLY A 323 20.17 9.43 10.49
CA GLY A 323 20.68 10.81 10.39
C GLY A 323 20.73 11.35 8.95
N LYS A 324 19.97 10.75 8.01
CA LYS A 324 19.93 11.07 6.58
C LYS A 324 18.56 10.78 5.99
N THR A 325 18.22 11.50 4.91
CA THR A 325 16.90 11.45 4.25
C THR A 325 16.92 10.83 2.85
N ASN A 326 18.02 10.23 2.41
CA ASN A 326 18.08 9.51 1.13
C ASN A 326 17.53 8.06 1.27
N GLY A 327 17.08 7.50 0.16
CA GLY A 327 16.42 6.20 0.16
C GLY A 327 17.28 5.03 0.65
N GLN A 328 18.60 5.02 0.33
CA GLN A 328 19.50 3.98 0.83
C GLN A 328 19.59 3.99 2.37
N SER A 329 19.73 5.16 2.96
CA SER A 329 19.82 5.30 4.42
C SER A 329 18.52 4.93 5.11
N ILE A 330 17.36 5.25 4.50
CA ILE A 330 16.05 4.85 4.98
C ILE A 330 15.91 3.32 4.90
N ARG A 331 16.16 2.72 3.74
CA ARG A 331 16.11 1.27 3.53
C ARG A 331 16.92 0.50 4.58
N ASP A 332 18.15 0.92 4.81
CA ASP A 332 19.08 0.23 5.70
C ASP A 332 18.66 0.26 7.19
N ASN A 333 17.66 1.09 7.54
CA ASN A 333 17.18 1.26 8.91
C ASN A 333 15.70 0.87 9.12
N LEU A 334 14.91 0.59 8.05
CA LEU A 334 13.47 0.27 8.18
C LEU A 334 13.19 -0.95 9.05
N ILE A 335 13.96 -2.04 8.88
CA ILE A 335 13.77 -3.25 9.67
C ILE A 335 14.10 -2.99 11.14
N SER A 336 15.20 -2.29 11.43
CA SER A 336 15.64 -2.06 12.81
C SER A 336 14.70 -1.15 13.61
N VAL A 337 14.00 -0.21 12.99
CA VAL A 337 13.04 0.65 13.71
C VAL A 337 11.71 -0.04 14.00
N SER A 338 11.47 -1.21 13.41
CA SER A 338 10.21 -1.95 13.50
C SER A 338 10.30 -3.19 14.39
N SER A 339 11.44 -3.49 15.01
CA SER A 339 11.60 -4.73 15.76
C SER A 339 12.76 -4.70 16.76
N GLY A 340 12.61 -5.44 17.85
CA GLY A 340 13.71 -5.83 18.73
C GLY A 340 14.14 -4.82 19.79
N GLY A 341 13.66 -3.59 19.75
CA GLY A 341 14.03 -2.51 20.64
C GLY A 341 13.01 -2.21 21.74
N THR A 342 13.05 -0.98 22.24
CA THR A 342 12.06 -0.44 23.20
C THR A 342 10.79 -0.06 22.45
N LYS A 343 9.63 -0.60 22.87
CA LYS A 343 8.33 -0.29 22.28
C LYS A 343 8.01 1.20 22.36
N CYS A 344 7.55 1.76 21.25
CA CYS A 344 7.01 3.11 21.15
C CYS A 344 5.90 3.15 20.09
N THR A 345 4.92 4.04 20.27
CA THR A 345 3.68 4.04 19.48
C THR A 345 3.41 5.34 18.73
N THR A 346 4.21 6.36 18.94
CA THR A 346 4.11 7.64 18.22
C THR A 346 5.46 8.09 17.70
N PHE A 347 5.46 8.85 16.59
CA PHE A 347 6.70 9.41 16.06
C PHE A 347 7.48 10.21 17.11
N ALA A 348 6.79 11.05 17.90
CA ALA A 348 7.43 11.89 18.91
C ALA A 348 8.13 11.07 20.01
N GLU A 349 7.47 9.99 20.49
CA GLU A 349 8.03 9.09 21.49
C GLU A 349 9.25 8.35 20.94
N CYS A 350 9.11 7.72 19.78
CA CYS A 350 10.18 6.96 19.13
C CYS A 350 11.39 7.86 18.81
N LYS A 351 11.16 9.05 18.26
CA LYS A 351 12.20 10.05 18.00
C LYS A 351 12.98 10.43 19.25
N ALA A 352 12.29 10.61 20.38
CA ALA A 352 12.95 10.91 21.66
C ALA A 352 13.84 9.75 22.13
N LEU A 353 13.43 8.51 21.94
CA LEU A 353 14.23 7.31 22.24
C LEU A 353 15.46 7.22 21.33
N ILE A 354 15.29 7.42 20.01
CA ILE A 354 16.42 7.49 19.05
C ILE A 354 17.43 8.55 19.47
N ALA A 355 16.98 9.76 19.82
CA ALA A 355 17.84 10.85 20.27
C ALA A 355 18.61 10.52 21.57
N ALA A 356 18.05 9.63 22.42
CA ALA A 356 18.73 9.11 23.62
C ALA A 356 19.67 7.93 23.32
N GLY A 357 19.80 7.51 22.07
CA GLY A 357 20.62 6.36 21.65
C GLY A 357 19.99 5.01 22.01
N THR A 358 18.67 4.97 22.21
CA THR A 358 17.92 3.76 22.53
C THR A 358 17.42 3.12 21.23
N ASP A 359 17.62 1.82 21.09
CA ASP A 359 17.02 1.01 20.04
C ASP A 359 15.51 0.93 20.22
N ILE A 360 14.76 1.12 19.12
CA ILE A 360 13.31 1.24 19.14
C ILE A 360 12.63 0.06 18.43
N ASP A 361 11.37 -0.15 18.80
CA ASP A 361 10.45 -1.09 18.18
C ASP A 361 9.10 -0.39 18.04
N TYR A 362 8.80 0.11 16.84
CA TYR A 362 7.58 0.86 16.57
C TYR A 362 6.37 -0.07 16.48
N ASP A 363 5.40 0.11 17.36
CA ASP A 363 4.07 -0.51 17.30
C ASP A 363 3.07 0.48 16.71
N GLY A 364 2.65 0.24 15.47
CA GLY A 364 1.82 1.15 14.70
C GLY A 364 0.33 1.12 15.01
N VAL A 365 -0.40 2.02 14.36
CA VAL A 365 -1.87 2.09 14.45
C VAL A 365 -2.57 1.03 13.60
N SER A 366 -1.89 0.47 12.59
CA SER A 366 -2.36 -0.68 11.79
C SER A 366 -2.13 -2.02 12.48
N GLY A 367 -1.34 -2.02 13.56
CA GLY A 367 -0.93 -3.19 14.33
C GLY A 367 0.60 -3.25 14.50
N PRO A 368 1.12 -4.36 15.02
CA PRO A 368 2.56 -4.57 15.07
C PRO A 368 3.10 -4.68 13.64
N VAL A 369 3.99 -3.75 13.25
CA VAL A 369 4.61 -3.68 11.92
C VAL A 369 6.05 -4.20 12.02
N GLU A 370 6.21 -5.44 12.41
CA GLU A 370 7.51 -6.12 12.51
C GLU A 370 7.86 -6.71 11.15
N PHE A 371 8.90 -6.17 10.49
CA PHE A 371 9.31 -6.65 9.16
C PHE A 371 10.15 -7.92 9.21
N ALA A 372 9.84 -8.84 8.29
CA ALA A 372 10.75 -9.88 7.86
C ALA A 372 11.88 -9.30 7.00
N ALA A 373 12.91 -10.10 6.71
CA ALA A 373 14.08 -9.66 5.96
C ALA A 373 13.78 -9.18 4.52
N ASN A 374 12.64 -9.57 3.97
CA ASN A 374 12.16 -9.21 2.64
C ASN A 374 11.24 -7.99 2.62
N GLY A 375 11.09 -7.25 3.74
CA GLY A 375 10.23 -6.07 3.82
C GLY A 375 8.73 -6.34 3.98
N ASP A 376 8.31 -7.60 4.10
CA ASP A 376 6.94 -7.99 4.42
C ASP A 376 6.70 -7.92 5.93
N PRO A 377 5.47 -7.62 6.41
CA PRO A 377 5.10 -7.83 7.80
C PRO A 377 5.21 -9.31 8.17
N SER A 378 5.90 -9.63 9.27
CA SER A 378 6.02 -10.99 9.79
C SER A 378 4.75 -11.48 10.49
N LYS A 379 3.96 -10.53 11.01
CA LYS A 379 2.67 -10.76 11.70
C LYS A 379 1.63 -9.79 11.18
N ALA A 380 0.38 -10.23 11.16
CA ALA A 380 -0.72 -9.39 10.71
C ALA A 380 -2.04 -9.77 11.37
N THR A 381 -3.02 -8.87 11.22
CA THR A 381 -4.42 -9.12 11.51
C THR A 381 -5.21 -9.10 10.22
N MET A 382 -6.12 -10.06 10.06
CA MET A 382 -7.09 -10.10 8.96
C MET A 382 -8.48 -9.84 9.50
N GLY A 383 -9.07 -8.74 9.09
CA GLY A 383 -10.44 -8.37 9.41
C GLY A 383 -11.45 -9.19 8.60
N VAL A 384 -12.57 -9.55 9.24
CA VAL A 384 -13.74 -10.12 8.58
C VAL A 384 -14.89 -9.15 8.71
N TYR A 385 -15.52 -8.86 7.58
CA TYR A 385 -16.62 -7.91 7.47
C TYR A 385 -17.85 -8.58 6.88
N GLU A 386 -19.04 -8.04 7.15
CA GLU A 386 -20.29 -8.57 6.62
C GLU A 386 -21.23 -7.44 6.22
N TYR A 387 -21.78 -7.50 5.02
CA TYR A 387 -22.78 -6.55 4.55
C TYR A 387 -24.11 -6.75 5.26
N THR A 388 -24.71 -5.64 5.65
CA THR A 388 -26.02 -5.58 6.29
C THR A 388 -27.14 -5.38 5.27
N ALA A 389 -28.38 -5.39 5.73
CA ALA A 389 -29.55 -5.16 4.89
C ALA A 389 -29.57 -3.76 4.22
N ASN A 390 -28.74 -2.82 4.69
CA ASN A 390 -28.63 -1.47 4.13
C ASN A 390 -27.46 -1.37 3.11
N ASP A 391 -26.93 -2.52 2.68
CA ASP A 391 -25.79 -2.62 1.75
C ASP A 391 -24.51 -1.88 2.22
N LYS A 392 -24.42 -1.65 3.54
CA LYS A 392 -23.20 -1.18 4.23
C LYS A 392 -22.56 -2.36 4.96
N TYR A 393 -21.26 -2.46 4.94
CA TYR A 393 -20.56 -3.51 5.69
C TYR A 393 -20.24 -3.05 7.12
N VAL A 394 -20.13 -4.03 8.01
CA VAL A 394 -19.73 -3.84 9.41
C VAL A 394 -18.66 -4.85 9.77
N PRO A 395 -17.72 -4.51 10.67
CA PRO A 395 -16.73 -5.46 11.14
C PRO A 395 -17.39 -6.59 11.94
N ARG A 396 -16.74 -7.76 11.92
CA ARG A 396 -17.04 -8.91 12.77
C ARG A 396 -15.83 -9.23 13.65
N PRO A 397 -15.54 -8.41 14.70
CA PRO A 397 -14.30 -8.52 15.46
C PRO A 397 -14.05 -9.91 16.06
N GLU A 398 -15.13 -10.65 16.40
CA GLU A 398 -15.07 -12.03 16.89
C GLU A 398 -14.60 -13.05 15.83
N GLN A 399 -14.47 -12.63 14.57
CA GLN A 399 -13.96 -13.42 13.45
C GLN A 399 -12.62 -12.91 12.93
N PHE A 400 -12.08 -11.83 13.51
CA PHE A 400 -10.75 -11.34 13.14
C PHE A 400 -9.70 -12.37 13.53
N ILE A 401 -8.68 -12.52 12.69
CA ILE A 401 -7.61 -13.49 12.87
C ILE A 401 -6.29 -12.75 12.85
N SER A 402 -5.51 -12.92 13.95
CA SER A 402 -4.15 -12.40 14.02
C SER A 402 -3.18 -13.56 14.11
N GLY A 403 -2.03 -13.43 13.46
CA GLY A 403 -1.01 -14.48 13.47
C GLY A 403 0.18 -14.15 12.59
N ASP A 404 1.09 -15.14 12.49
CA ASP A 404 2.25 -15.06 11.61
C ASP A 404 1.80 -15.11 10.14
N VAL A 405 2.44 -14.31 9.30
CA VAL A 405 2.21 -14.30 7.85
C VAL A 405 3.01 -15.46 7.23
N PRO A 406 2.35 -16.44 6.59
CA PRO A 406 3.05 -17.54 5.96
C PRO A 406 3.97 -17.06 4.82
N ALA A 407 5.14 -17.66 4.67
CA ALA A 407 6.00 -17.40 3.52
C ALA A 407 5.30 -17.75 2.19
N ALA A 408 5.66 -17.06 1.12
CA ALA A 408 5.25 -17.42 -0.23
C ALA A 408 5.95 -18.74 -0.66
N GLU A 409 5.20 -19.65 -1.35
CA GLU A 409 5.70 -20.91 -1.89
C GLU A 409 5.55 -20.94 -3.43
#